data_d98a7201cafa4f028c89f500e52f8367
#
_entry.id   d98a7201cafa4f028c89f500e52f8367
#
_cell.length_a   1.000
_cell.length_b   1.000
_cell.length_c   1.000
_cell.angle_alpha   90.00
_cell.angle_beta   90.00
_cell.angle_gamma   90.00
#
_symmetry.space_group_name_H-M   'P 1'
#
loop_
_entity.id
_entity.type
_entity.pdbx_description
1 polymer ?
#
loop_
_entity_poly.entity_id
_entity_poly.type
_entity_poly.pdbx_seq_one_letter_code
_entity_poly.pdbx_strand_id
1 'polypeptide(L)'
;AQSRTVGNWAKDYGIREVTASSISLAEYLCGQGWESIHIAFPFNIREIPRLNRLAANQSISVQVVNAATAKALAEGLTEEVSFFVELDAGYGRTGIQASDEAELEEILTHASRSQHLKFKGFYIHPGHTYYGKDTQKIHEESQEALAQMKAKYLDRYPNLVTRLGDTPGCAVMEDFGAVDELGPGNFVFFDLMQVQLGSCQREDIAVCLAVPVVDVRKDRKEILIHGGGVHLAKDVLIHPDGRKNFGEIVLLTEKGWSIPSHYSFVKSISQEHGIIQASEELLNSVKVGNLLGILPVHSCMTADAMGTYLSLNGQEIDHAEGAR
;
A
#
# COMPACT_ATOMS: atom_id res chain seq x y z
N ALA A 1 1.40 6.42 -2.40
CA ALA A 1 2.21 7.66 -2.30
C ALA A 1 1.49 8.81 -1.59
N GLN A 2 0.17 8.78 -1.46
CA GLN A 2 -0.64 9.80 -0.79
C GLN A 2 -0.24 11.25 -1.18
N SER A 3 0.03 11.49 -2.47
CA SER A 3 0.53 12.76 -3.01
C SER A 3 -0.24 13.15 -4.26
N ARG A 4 -0.63 14.42 -4.37
CA ARG A 4 -1.23 14.98 -5.58
C ARG A 4 -0.23 14.99 -6.72
N THR A 5 1.01 15.37 -6.44
CA THR A 5 2.07 15.43 -7.44
C THR A 5 2.32 14.05 -8.06
N VAL A 6 2.46 13.02 -7.21
CA VAL A 6 2.63 11.62 -7.69
C VAL A 6 1.36 11.14 -8.40
N GLY A 7 0.17 11.52 -7.91
CA GLY A 7 -1.09 11.23 -8.59
C GLY A 7 -1.17 11.86 -9.99
N ASN A 8 -0.64 13.06 -10.18
CA ASN A 8 -0.58 13.69 -11.50
C ASN A 8 0.34 12.91 -12.45
N TRP A 9 1.51 12.46 -11.98
CA TRP A 9 2.38 11.60 -12.79
C TRP A 9 1.66 10.30 -13.22
N ALA A 10 0.91 9.67 -12.32
CA ALA A 10 0.11 8.48 -12.67
C ALA A 10 -0.95 8.78 -13.75
N LYS A 11 -1.62 9.95 -13.66
CA LYS A 11 -2.58 10.40 -14.69
C LYS A 11 -1.92 10.66 -16.05
N ASP A 12 -0.70 11.19 -16.06
CA ASP A 12 0.08 11.40 -17.29
C ASP A 12 0.40 10.06 -18.00
N TYR A 13 0.51 8.96 -17.23
CA TYR A 13 0.59 7.59 -17.74
C TYR A 13 -0.75 7.01 -18.20
N GLY A 14 -1.86 7.72 -18.04
CA GLY A 14 -3.18 7.27 -18.44
C GLY A 14 -4.00 6.59 -17.35
N ILE A 15 -3.51 6.53 -16.09
CA ILE A 15 -4.29 6.02 -14.96
C ILE A 15 -5.43 7.00 -14.67
N ARG A 16 -6.67 6.48 -14.57
CA ARG A 16 -7.87 7.30 -14.36
C ARG A 16 -8.54 7.07 -13.03
N GLU A 17 -8.33 5.91 -12.43
CA GLU A 17 -8.90 5.50 -11.16
C GLU A 17 -7.82 5.37 -10.10
N VAL A 18 -8.18 5.63 -8.84
CA VAL A 18 -7.23 5.57 -7.72
C VAL A 18 -7.81 4.82 -6.54
N THR A 19 -6.93 4.19 -5.77
CA THR A 19 -7.28 3.50 -4.53
C THR A 19 -6.87 4.33 -3.31
N ALA A 20 -7.81 4.53 -2.39
CA ALA A 20 -7.60 5.13 -1.09
C ALA A 20 -7.72 4.07 0.01
N SER A 21 -6.91 4.16 1.06
CA SER A 21 -6.98 3.27 2.23
C SER A 21 -7.96 3.74 3.31
N SER A 22 -8.51 4.94 3.17
CA SER A 22 -9.44 5.54 4.13
C SER A 22 -10.32 6.59 3.46
N ILE A 23 -11.41 6.96 4.14
CA ILE A 23 -12.27 8.06 3.67
C ILE A 23 -11.52 9.41 3.70
N SER A 24 -10.64 9.62 4.67
CA SER A 24 -9.82 10.84 4.75
C SER A 24 -8.88 10.98 3.54
N LEU A 25 -8.26 9.87 3.11
CA LEU A 25 -7.46 9.88 1.89
C LEU A 25 -8.33 10.08 0.64
N ALA A 26 -9.53 9.49 0.59
CA ALA A 26 -10.46 9.72 -0.51
C ALA A 26 -10.91 11.18 -0.58
N GLU A 27 -11.16 11.84 0.55
CA GLU A 27 -11.46 13.29 0.61
C GLU A 27 -10.29 14.14 0.10
N TYR A 28 -9.04 13.79 0.45
CA TYR A 28 -7.85 14.46 -0.09
C TYR A 28 -7.72 14.28 -1.62
N LEU A 29 -8.06 13.11 -2.16
CA LEU A 29 -8.00 12.83 -3.58
C LEU A 29 -9.19 13.40 -4.37
N CYS A 30 -10.31 13.69 -3.70
CA CYS A 30 -11.49 14.26 -4.32
C CYS A 30 -11.18 15.62 -4.96
N GLY A 31 -11.76 15.87 -6.13
CA GLY A 31 -11.53 17.11 -6.88
C GLY A 31 -10.16 17.22 -7.56
N GLN A 32 -9.36 16.18 -7.54
CA GLN A 32 -8.06 16.13 -8.24
C GLN A 32 -8.15 15.58 -9.67
N GLY A 33 -9.35 15.35 -10.20
CA GLY A 33 -9.57 14.91 -11.59
C GLY A 33 -9.44 13.39 -11.78
N TRP A 34 -9.66 12.59 -10.74
CA TRP A 34 -9.84 11.15 -10.85
C TRP A 34 -11.25 10.82 -11.36
N GLU A 35 -11.38 9.83 -12.23
CA GLU A 35 -12.70 9.38 -12.70
C GLU A 35 -13.44 8.66 -11.58
N SER A 36 -12.75 7.80 -10.83
CA SER A 36 -13.29 7.14 -9.64
C SER A 36 -12.25 6.95 -8.54
N ILE A 37 -12.74 6.83 -7.30
CA ILE A 37 -11.92 6.52 -6.11
C ILE A 37 -12.48 5.27 -5.45
N HIS A 38 -11.63 4.24 -5.31
CA HIS A 38 -11.96 3.04 -4.56
C HIS A 38 -11.41 3.12 -3.14
N ILE A 39 -12.27 2.97 -2.12
CA ILE A 39 -11.83 2.90 -0.72
C ILE A 39 -11.59 1.44 -0.36
N ALA A 40 -10.31 1.02 -0.39
CA ALA A 40 -9.87 -0.36 -0.19
C ALA A 40 -9.69 -0.69 1.31
N PHE A 41 -10.77 -0.60 2.04
CA PHE A 41 -10.88 -0.99 3.44
C PHE A 41 -12.32 -1.42 3.71
N PRO A 42 -12.59 -2.48 4.51
CA PRO A 42 -13.94 -2.85 4.92
C PRO A 42 -14.67 -1.64 5.50
N PHE A 43 -15.76 -1.23 4.87
CA PHE A 43 -16.33 0.09 5.11
C PHE A 43 -16.81 0.29 6.56
N ASN A 44 -16.36 1.37 7.17
CA ASN A 44 -16.79 1.78 8.50
C ASN A 44 -18.14 2.53 8.42
N ILE A 45 -19.21 1.89 8.86
CA ILE A 45 -20.58 2.46 8.79
C ILE A 45 -20.76 3.79 9.53
N ARG A 46 -19.88 4.13 10.47
CA ARG A 46 -19.88 5.44 11.13
C ARG A 46 -19.51 6.59 10.20
N GLU A 47 -18.91 6.28 9.06
CA GLU A 47 -18.47 7.25 8.07
C GLU A 47 -19.49 7.49 6.94
N ILE A 48 -20.66 6.87 6.96
CA ILE A 48 -21.73 7.09 5.97
C ILE A 48 -22.01 8.59 5.72
N PRO A 49 -22.09 9.48 6.74
CA PRO A 49 -22.29 10.91 6.47
C PRO A 49 -21.14 11.58 5.69
N ARG A 50 -19.90 11.12 5.89
CA ARG A 50 -18.73 11.58 5.11
C ARG A 50 -18.79 11.02 3.69
N LEU A 51 -19.13 9.74 3.56
CA LEU A 51 -19.27 9.07 2.26
C LEU A 51 -20.32 9.76 1.39
N ASN A 52 -21.47 10.14 1.93
CA ASN A 52 -22.50 10.88 1.20
C ASN A 52 -21.98 12.23 0.67
N ARG A 53 -21.25 13.00 1.50
CA ARG A 53 -20.66 14.26 1.05
C ARG A 53 -19.62 14.07 -0.06
N LEU A 54 -18.84 12.99 0.03
CA LEU A 54 -17.83 12.67 -0.95
C LEU A 54 -18.47 12.20 -2.28
N ALA A 55 -19.46 11.31 -2.20
CA ALA A 55 -20.16 10.76 -3.35
C ALA A 55 -20.99 11.79 -4.13
N ALA A 56 -21.41 12.87 -3.49
CA ALA A 56 -22.08 13.98 -4.17
C ALA A 56 -21.22 14.67 -5.25
N ASN A 57 -19.89 14.53 -5.19
CA ASN A 57 -18.95 15.20 -6.09
C ASN A 57 -17.98 14.28 -6.80
N GLN A 58 -17.96 12.97 -6.45
CA GLN A 58 -16.97 12.02 -6.94
C GLN A 58 -17.59 10.62 -7.06
N SER A 59 -17.28 9.92 -8.14
CA SER A 59 -17.59 8.49 -8.23
C SER A 59 -16.78 7.71 -7.21
N ILE A 60 -17.47 7.02 -6.29
CA ILE A 60 -16.87 6.29 -5.18
C ILE A 60 -17.28 4.83 -5.20
N SER A 61 -16.33 3.96 -4.90
CA SER A 61 -16.61 2.57 -4.55
C SER A 61 -15.99 2.20 -3.20
N VAL A 62 -16.67 1.31 -2.48
CA VAL A 62 -16.26 0.84 -1.14
C VAL A 62 -16.19 -0.68 -1.08
N GLN A 63 -15.55 -1.23 -0.04
CA GLN A 63 -15.53 -2.67 0.23
C GLN A 63 -16.59 -3.06 1.25
N VAL A 64 -17.33 -4.13 0.95
CA VAL A 64 -18.33 -4.73 1.83
C VAL A 64 -17.90 -6.16 2.12
N VAL A 65 -17.92 -6.54 3.40
CA VAL A 65 -17.47 -7.84 3.91
C VAL A 65 -18.55 -8.56 4.75
N ASN A 66 -19.71 -7.96 4.89
CA ASN A 66 -20.85 -8.56 5.63
C ASN A 66 -22.17 -7.88 5.30
N ALA A 67 -23.27 -8.59 5.56
CA ALA A 67 -24.64 -8.11 5.31
C ALA A 67 -25.02 -6.91 6.20
N ALA A 68 -24.50 -6.82 7.42
CA ALA A 68 -24.77 -5.69 8.31
C ALA A 68 -24.26 -4.36 7.72
N THR A 69 -23.07 -4.37 7.12
CA THR A 69 -22.52 -3.20 6.42
C THR A 69 -23.34 -2.86 5.18
N ALA A 70 -23.73 -3.86 4.37
CA ALA A 70 -24.58 -3.66 3.20
C ALA A 70 -25.93 -3.05 3.57
N LYS A 71 -26.54 -3.54 4.64
CA LYS A 71 -27.80 -3.00 5.18
C LYS A 71 -27.63 -1.54 5.60
N ALA A 72 -26.63 -1.22 6.40
CA ALA A 72 -26.40 0.14 6.88
C ALA A 72 -26.15 1.12 5.73
N LEU A 73 -25.37 0.71 4.71
CA LEU A 73 -25.17 1.49 3.50
C LEU A 73 -26.48 1.68 2.72
N ALA A 74 -27.27 0.60 2.52
CA ALA A 74 -28.54 0.66 1.81
C ALA A 74 -29.55 1.62 2.45
N GLU A 75 -29.55 1.72 3.79
CA GLU A 75 -30.44 2.58 4.56
C GLU A 75 -29.92 4.02 4.73
N GLY A 76 -28.58 4.21 4.72
CA GLY A 76 -27.96 5.50 5.07
C GLY A 76 -27.41 6.31 3.92
N LEU A 77 -27.31 5.75 2.70
CA LEU A 77 -26.83 6.46 1.53
C LEU A 77 -27.92 7.39 0.97
N THR A 78 -27.50 8.60 0.60
CA THR A 78 -28.30 9.61 -0.12
C THR A 78 -27.77 9.87 -1.53
N GLU A 79 -26.57 9.40 -1.84
CA GLU A 79 -25.89 9.51 -3.12
C GLU A 79 -25.50 8.12 -3.64
N GLU A 80 -25.28 7.99 -4.94
CA GLU A 80 -24.89 6.73 -5.54
C GLU A 80 -23.46 6.35 -5.16
N VAL A 81 -23.30 5.16 -4.59
CA VAL A 81 -22.03 4.55 -4.23
C VAL A 81 -21.99 3.12 -4.76
N SER A 82 -20.94 2.79 -5.46
CA SER A 82 -20.68 1.42 -5.87
C SER A 82 -19.98 0.63 -4.76
N PHE A 83 -20.10 -0.68 -4.76
CA PHE A 83 -19.34 -1.51 -3.84
C PHE A 83 -18.84 -2.80 -4.47
N PHE A 84 -17.70 -3.25 -3.96
CA PHE A 84 -17.18 -4.59 -4.18
C PHE A 84 -17.46 -5.45 -2.95
N VAL A 85 -17.83 -6.71 -3.17
CA VAL A 85 -17.76 -7.71 -2.11
C VAL A 85 -16.33 -8.23 -2.05
N GLU A 86 -15.69 -8.09 -0.90
CA GLU A 86 -14.36 -8.65 -0.68
C GLU A 86 -14.47 -10.14 -0.34
N LEU A 87 -13.70 -10.94 -1.08
CA LEU A 87 -13.59 -12.39 -0.87
C LEU A 87 -12.26 -12.70 -0.17
N ASP A 88 -12.29 -13.60 0.81
CA ASP A 88 -11.08 -14.14 1.41
C ASP A 88 -10.58 -15.35 0.61
N ALA A 89 -9.45 -15.18 -0.06
CA ALA A 89 -8.78 -16.24 -0.81
C ALA A 89 -7.67 -16.94 -0.01
N GLY A 90 -7.85 -17.05 1.31
CA GLY A 90 -6.92 -17.78 2.19
C GLY A 90 -5.96 -16.91 3.00
N TYR A 91 -6.03 -15.58 2.86
CA TYR A 91 -5.25 -14.67 3.71
C TYR A 91 -5.76 -14.62 5.16
N GLY A 92 -7.07 -14.75 5.36
CA GLY A 92 -7.69 -14.80 6.69
C GLY A 92 -7.73 -13.46 7.44
N ARG A 93 -7.57 -12.32 6.73
CA ARG A 93 -7.65 -11.00 7.36
C ARG A 93 -9.07 -10.46 7.38
N THR A 94 -9.75 -10.47 6.24
CA THR A 94 -11.09 -9.94 6.03
C THR A 94 -11.66 -10.51 4.72
N GLY A 95 -12.95 -10.31 4.49
CA GLY A 95 -13.66 -10.86 3.34
C GLY A 95 -14.55 -12.03 3.71
N ILE A 96 -15.51 -12.35 2.85
CA ILE A 96 -16.34 -13.54 2.97
C ILE A 96 -15.71 -14.71 2.20
N GLN A 97 -15.99 -15.93 2.62
CA GLN A 97 -15.60 -17.10 1.82
C GLN A 97 -16.46 -17.16 0.56
N ALA A 98 -15.86 -17.48 -0.59
CA ALA A 98 -16.60 -17.63 -1.85
C ALA A 98 -17.70 -18.71 -1.79
N SER A 99 -17.59 -19.65 -0.85
CA SER A 99 -18.57 -20.69 -0.57
C SER A 99 -19.72 -20.23 0.34
N ASP A 100 -19.62 -19.07 0.98
CA ASP A 100 -20.68 -18.54 1.86
C ASP A 100 -21.74 -17.79 1.02
N GLU A 101 -22.52 -18.59 0.28
CA GLU A 101 -23.59 -18.09 -0.59
C GLU A 101 -24.68 -17.37 0.20
N ALA A 102 -24.95 -17.77 1.44
CA ALA A 102 -25.99 -17.17 2.24
C ALA A 102 -25.65 -15.71 2.59
N GLU A 103 -24.46 -15.46 3.08
CA GLU A 103 -23.96 -14.11 3.39
C GLU A 103 -23.91 -13.24 2.13
N LEU A 104 -23.42 -13.80 1.02
CA LEU A 104 -23.35 -13.08 -0.24
C LEU A 104 -24.74 -12.67 -0.75
N GLU A 105 -25.71 -13.59 -0.78
CA GLU A 105 -27.06 -13.27 -1.23
C GLU A 105 -27.78 -12.29 -0.29
N GLU A 106 -27.48 -12.30 1.02
CA GLU A 106 -28.00 -11.30 1.95
C GLU A 106 -27.42 -9.91 1.65
N ILE A 107 -26.12 -9.78 1.39
CA ILE A 107 -25.46 -8.55 0.95
C ILE A 107 -26.15 -8.02 -0.33
N LEU A 108 -26.28 -8.85 -1.36
CA LEU A 108 -26.88 -8.47 -2.65
C LEU A 108 -28.37 -8.11 -2.50
N THR A 109 -29.10 -8.78 -1.60
CA THR A 109 -30.49 -8.48 -1.29
C THR A 109 -30.65 -7.09 -0.66
N HIS A 110 -29.79 -6.71 0.29
CA HIS A 110 -29.80 -5.37 0.86
C HIS A 110 -29.50 -4.32 -0.22
N ALA A 111 -28.49 -4.55 -1.05
CA ALA A 111 -28.13 -3.63 -2.14
C ALA A 111 -29.27 -3.47 -3.17
N SER A 112 -29.98 -4.55 -3.53
CA SER A 112 -31.09 -4.51 -4.51
C SER A 112 -32.30 -3.67 -4.05
N ARG A 113 -32.41 -3.43 -2.75
CA ARG A 113 -33.48 -2.59 -2.16
C ARG A 113 -33.12 -1.11 -2.10
N SER A 114 -31.88 -0.75 -2.38
CA SER A 114 -31.38 0.63 -2.36
C SER A 114 -31.29 1.22 -3.76
N GLN A 115 -31.70 2.50 -3.91
CA GLN A 115 -31.49 3.25 -5.14
C GLN A 115 -30.03 3.77 -5.24
N HIS A 116 -29.31 3.80 -4.12
CA HIS A 116 -28.00 4.45 -4.01
C HIS A 116 -26.84 3.46 -3.89
N LEU A 117 -27.07 2.19 -3.50
CA LEU A 117 -26.01 1.20 -3.33
C LEU A 117 -25.95 0.27 -4.55
N LYS A 118 -24.85 0.33 -5.32
CA LYS A 118 -24.70 -0.41 -6.58
C LYS A 118 -23.62 -1.47 -6.47
N PHE A 119 -23.99 -2.73 -6.66
CA PHE A 119 -23.01 -3.81 -6.73
C PHE A 119 -22.15 -3.67 -8.00
N LYS A 120 -20.82 -3.48 -7.83
CA LYS A 120 -19.85 -3.34 -8.91
C LYS A 120 -19.17 -4.67 -9.20
N GLY A 121 -18.91 -5.49 -8.19
CA GLY A 121 -18.24 -6.76 -8.41
C GLY A 121 -17.52 -7.35 -7.20
N PHE A 122 -16.52 -8.16 -7.46
CA PHE A 122 -15.75 -8.86 -6.45
C PHE A 122 -14.32 -8.34 -6.34
N TYR A 123 -13.78 -8.32 -5.13
CA TYR A 123 -12.42 -7.92 -4.81
C TYR A 123 -11.72 -9.01 -4.02
N ILE A 124 -10.46 -9.25 -4.31
CA ILE A 124 -9.55 -10.07 -3.50
C ILE A 124 -8.28 -9.28 -3.18
N HIS A 125 -7.86 -9.32 -1.91
CA HIS A 125 -6.53 -8.90 -1.49
C HIS A 125 -5.73 -10.13 -1.02
N PRO A 126 -4.85 -10.69 -1.86
CA PRO A 126 -4.07 -11.87 -1.50
C PRO A 126 -2.85 -11.50 -0.64
N GLY A 127 -3.09 -10.91 0.54
CA GLY A 127 -2.04 -10.36 1.42
C GLY A 127 -1.03 -11.38 1.95
N HIS A 128 -1.30 -12.69 1.82
CA HIS A 128 -0.34 -13.73 2.16
C HIS A 128 0.82 -13.84 1.17
N THR A 129 0.77 -13.17 0.01
CA THR A 129 1.94 -12.97 -0.87
C THR A 129 3.08 -12.23 -0.16
N TYR A 130 2.79 -11.41 0.84
CA TYR A 130 3.78 -10.70 1.65
C TYR A 130 4.56 -11.60 2.62
N TYR A 131 4.20 -12.87 2.75
CA TYR A 131 4.95 -13.84 3.56
C TYR A 131 5.97 -14.65 2.75
N GLY A 132 6.16 -14.35 1.48
CA GLY A 132 7.30 -14.77 0.66
C GLY A 132 7.30 -16.20 0.19
N LYS A 133 6.14 -16.87 0.10
CA LYS A 133 6.05 -18.23 -0.44
C LYS A 133 4.99 -18.30 -1.52
N ASP A 134 5.37 -18.88 -2.66
CA ASP A 134 4.45 -19.20 -3.76
C ASP A 134 3.56 -18.04 -4.24
N THR A 135 4.13 -16.82 -4.34
CA THR A 135 3.41 -15.61 -4.77
C THR A 135 2.64 -15.83 -6.07
N GLN A 136 3.26 -16.49 -7.05
CA GLN A 136 2.61 -16.81 -8.32
C GLN A 136 1.38 -17.70 -8.10
N LYS A 137 1.52 -18.81 -7.37
CA LYS A 137 0.42 -19.73 -7.10
C LYS A 137 -0.74 -19.06 -6.36
N ILE A 138 -0.43 -18.28 -5.32
CA ILE A 138 -1.43 -17.53 -4.56
C ILE A 138 -2.21 -16.58 -5.48
N HIS A 139 -1.51 -15.94 -6.41
CA HIS A 139 -2.12 -15.00 -7.34
C HIS A 139 -2.98 -15.72 -8.37
N GLU A 140 -2.53 -16.85 -8.93
CA GLU A 140 -3.28 -17.72 -9.83
C GLU A 140 -4.57 -18.24 -9.17
N GLU A 141 -4.49 -18.74 -7.93
CA GLU A 141 -5.65 -19.20 -7.15
C GLU A 141 -6.66 -18.05 -6.89
N SER A 142 -6.16 -16.84 -6.64
CA SER A 142 -7.00 -15.66 -6.45
C SER A 142 -7.70 -15.23 -7.75
N GLN A 143 -6.99 -15.31 -8.89
CA GLN A 143 -7.58 -15.05 -10.21
C GLN A 143 -8.65 -16.09 -10.57
N GLU A 144 -8.38 -17.36 -10.28
CA GLU A 144 -9.36 -18.43 -10.52
C GLU A 144 -10.62 -18.24 -9.69
N ALA A 145 -10.50 -17.89 -8.40
CA ALA A 145 -11.63 -17.58 -7.54
C ALA A 145 -12.47 -16.41 -8.07
N LEU A 146 -11.82 -15.33 -8.52
CA LEU A 146 -12.51 -14.20 -9.16
C LEU A 146 -13.21 -14.61 -10.45
N ALA A 147 -12.57 -15.41 -11.30
CA ALA A 147 -13.15 -15.88 -12.55
C ALA A 147 -14.39 -16.76 -12.31
N GLN A 148 -14.35 -17.65 -11.32
CA GLN A 148 -15.49 -18.50 -10.94
C GLN A 148 -16.66 -17.65 -10.43
N MET A 149 -16.38 -16.66 -9.57
CA MET A 149 -17.43 -15.76 -9.07
C MET A 149 -17.99 -14.88 -10.19
N LYS A 150 -17.16 -14.38 -11.09
CA LYS A 150 -17.60 -13.62 -12.27
C LYS A 150 -18.54 -14.46 -13.11
N ALA A 151 -18.14 -15.69 -13.47
CA ALA A 151 -18.96 -16.60 -14.27
C ALA A 151 -20.32 -16.90 -13.62
N LYS A 152 -20.35 -17.11 -12.28
CA LYS A 152 -21.56 -17.42 -11.54
C LYS A 152 -22.58 -16.27 -11.51
N TYR A 153 -22.12 -15.02 -11.49
CA TYR A 153 -22.98 -13.84 -11.31
C TYR A 153 -23.17 -12.98 -12.55
N LEU A 154 -22.48 -13.28 -13.67
CA LEU A 154 -22.49 -12.46 -14.87
C LEU A 154 -23.88 -12.31 -15.51
N ASP A 155 -24.70 -13.37 -15.51
CA ASP A 155 -26.06 -13.31 -16.04
C ASP A 155 -26.95 -12.33 -15.28
N ARG A 156 -26.77 -12.25 -13.95
CA ARG A 156 -27.51 -11.33 -13.08
C ARG A 156 -26.94 -9.91 -13.10
N TYR A 157 -25.62 -9.80 -13.28
CA TYR A 157 -24.86 -8.54 -13.28
C TYR A 157 -23.93 -8.48 -14.50
N PRO A 158 -24.44 -8.12 -15.70
CA PRO A 158 -23.65 -8.16 -16.93
C PRO A 158 -22.39 -7.29 -16.97
N ASN A 159 -22.37 -6.23 -16.14
CA ASN A 159 -21.24 -5.29 -16.02
C ASN A 159 -20.35 -5.55 -14.79
N LEU A 160 -20.38 -6.78 -14.27
CA LEU A 160 -19.61 -7.16 -13.09
C LEU A 160 -18.10 -7.03 -13.32
N VAL A 161 -17.42 -6.38 -12.42
CA VAL A 161 -15.98 -6.13 -12.43
C VAL A 161 -15.29 -7.01 -11.40
N THR A 162 -14.15 -7.56 -11.76
CA THR A 162 -13.26 -8.27 -10.85
C THR A 162 -12.04 -7.43 -10.55
N ARG A 163 -11.66 -7.32 -9.29
CA ARG A 163 -10.55 -6.51 -8.82
C ARG A 163 -9.60 -7.30 -7.94
N LEU A 164 -8.30 -7.14 -8.17
CA LEU A 164 -7.22 -7.79 -7.43
C LEU A 164 -6.21 -6.76 -6.95
N GLY A 165 -5.71 -6.87 -5.73
CA GLY A 165 -4.79 -5.86 -5.22
C GLY A 165 -3.80 -6.37 -4.19
N ASP A 166 -2.57 -6.57 -4.62
CA ASP A 166 -1.37 -6.70 -3.83
C ASP A 166 -0.17 -6.27 -4.67
N THR A 167 0.91 -5.82 -4.04
CA THR A 167 2.10 -5.40 -4.80
C THR A 167 2.94 -6.59 -5.25
N PRO A 168 3.22 -7.61 -4.41
CA PRO A 168 4.05 -8.73 -4.83
C PRO A 168 3.52 -9.47 -6.06
N GLY A 169 2.25 -9.84 -6.05
CA GLY A 169 1.65 -10.53 -7.19
C GLY A 169 1.60 -9.66 -8.45
N CYS A 170 1.14 -8.41 -8.32
CA CYS A 170 1.12 -7.47 -9.45
C CYS A 170 2.50 -7.18 -10.04
N ALA A 171 3.58 -7.34 -9.26
CA ALA A 171 4.94 -7.11 -9.75
C ALA A 171 5.57 -8.30 -10.48
N VAL A 172 5.14 -9.53 -10.18
CA VAL A 172 5.77 -10.75 -10.73
C VAL A 172 4.93 -11.46 -11.79
N MET A 173 3.62 -11.19 -11.85
CA MET A 173 2.72 -11.80 -12.83
C MET A 173 2.76 -11.05 -14.16
N GLU A 174 2.72 -11.80 -15.26
CA GLU A 174 2.62 -11.26 -16.63
C GLU A 174 1.19 -11.37 -17.17
N ASP A 175 0.41 -12.34 -16.70
CA ASP A 175 -0.98 -12.57 -17.09
C ASP A 175 -1.91 -12.46 -15.89
N PHE A 176 -2.94 -11.64 -16.05
CA PHE A 176 -3.95 -11.40 -15.02
C PHE A 176 -5.30 -12.04 -15.35
N GLY A 177 -5.37 -12.84 -16.40
CA GLY A 177 -6.54 -13.62 -16.76
C GLY A 177 -7.82 -12.78 -16.90
N ALA A 178 -8.84 -13.12 -16.08
CA ALA A 178 -10.14 -12.46 -16.10
C ALA A 178 -10.27 -11.29 -15.11
N VAL A 179 -9.16 -10.76 -14.58
CA VAL A 179 -9.16 -9.62 -13.67
C VAL A 179 -9.29 -8.33 -14.48
N ASP A 180 -10.27 -7.50 -14.15
CA ASP A 180 -10.55 -6.26 -14.85
C ASP A 180 -9.77 -5.06 -14.28
N GLU A 181 -9.53 -5.03 -12.94
CA GLU A 181 -8.84 -3.94 -12.27
C GLU A 181 -7.73 -4.46 -11.34
N LEU A 182 -6.57 -3.78 -11.37
CA LEU A 182 -5.46 -4.03 -10.44
C LEU A 182 -5.27 -2.86 -9.48
N GLY A 183 -4.96 -3.17 -8.21
CA GLY A 183 -4.77 -2.15 -7.17
C GLY A 183 -3.53 -2.37 -6.31
N PRO A 184 -2.30 -2.42 -6.88
CA PRO A 184 -1.09 -2.54 -6.07
C PRO A 184 -0.85 -1.27 -5.25
N GLY A 185 -0.59 -1.42 -3.93
CA GLY A 185 -0.47 -0.27 -3.03
C GLY A 185 0.92 0.36 -2.98
N ASN A 186 1.98 -0.45 -3.05
CA ASN A 186 3.37 -0.04 -2.80
C ASN A 186 4.24 0.06 -4.08
N PHE A 187 3.71 -0.26 -5.25
CA PHE A 187 4.51 -0.34 -6.49
C PHE A 187 5.17 1.00 -6.89
N VAL A 188 4.62 2.14 -6.45
CA VAL A 188 5.16 3.47 -6.74
C VAL A 188 6.50 3.70 -6.05
N PHE A 189 6.69 3.09 -4.89
CA PHE A 189 7.90 3.27 -4.08
C PHE A 189 8.81 2.06 -4.11
N PHE A 190 8.23 0.87 -4.02
CA PHE A 190 8.89 -0.34 -3.57
C PHE A 190 9.63 -0.11 -2.25
N ASP A 191 10.21 -1.17 -1.68
CA ASP A 191 10.97 -1.13 -0.43
C ASP A 191 11.77 -2.43 -0.25
N LEU A 192 12.50 -2.52 0.86
CA LEU A 192 13.31 -3.71 1.14
C LEU A 192 12.48 -4.98 1.36
N MET A 193 11.22 -4.85 1.81
CA MET A 193 10.31 -5.99 1.89
C MET A 193 10.00 -6.52 0.49
N GLN A 194 9.73 -5.64 -0.48
CA GLN A 194 9.47 -6.01 -1.87
C GLN A 194 10.71 -6.65 -2.52
N VAL A 195 11.92 -6.15 -2.21
CA VAL A 195 13.18 -6.77 -2.65
C VAL A 195 13.31 -8.20 -2.08
N GLN A 196 13.03 -8.39 -0.78
CA GLN A 196 13.09 -9.72 -0.16
C GLN A 196 12.08 -10.70 -0.77
N LEU A 197 10.93 -10.21 -1.23
CA LEU A 197 9.89 -11.00 -1.89
C LEU A 197 10.19 -11.27 -3.37
N GLY A 198 11.20 -10.63 -3.93
CA GLY A 198 11.55 -10.76 -5.35
C GLY A 198 10.68 -9.93 -6.29
N SER A 199 9.91 -8.97 -5.76
CA SER A 199 9.02 -8.10 -6.53
C SER A 199 9.77 -6.99 -7.26
N CYS A 200 10.98 -6.63 -6.81
CA CYS A 200 11.82 -5.59 -7.40
C CYS A 200 13.29 -5.79 -7.02
N GLN A 201 14.17 -5.01 -7.63
CA GLN A 201 15.56 -4.87 -7.20
C GLN A 201 15.71 -3.66 -6.26
N ARG A 202 16.86 -3.54 -5.56
CA ARG A 202 17.13 -2.38 -4.69
C ARG A 202 17.09 -1.06 -5.44
N GLU A 203 17.57 -1.07 -6.67
CA GLU A 203 17.64 0.07 -7.57
C GLU A 203 16.27 0.60 -7.99
N ASP A 204 15.22 -0.21 -7.86
CA ASP A 204 13.83 0.15 -8.16
C ASP A 204 13.15 0.89 -6.99
N ILE A 205 13.79 0.94 -5.81
CA ILE A 205 13.22 1.65 -4.65
C ILE A 205 13.34 3.16 -4.92
N ALA A 206 12.20 3.83 -5.02
CA ALA A 206 12.13 5.23 -5.43
C ALA A 206 12.36 6.24 -4.30
N VAL A 207 12.41 5.81 -3.04
CA VAL A 207 12.53 6.69 -1.88
C VAL A 207 13.57 6.19 -0.89
N CYS A 208 14.29 7.13 -0.27
CA CYS A 208 15.11 6.84 0.91
C CYS A 208 14.90 7.90 1.99
N LEU A 209 15.10 7.55 3.25
CA LEU A 209 15.10 8.47 4.36
C LEU A 209 16.50 9.08 4.53
N ALA A 210 16.63 10.39 4.39
CA ALA A 210 17.87 11.11 4.70
C ALA A 210 17.99 11.36 6.20
N VAL A 211 19.10 10.92 6.80
CA VAL A 211 19.33 11.03 8.25
C VAL A 211 20.71 11.60 8.59
N PRO A 212 20.81 12.48 9.61
CA PRO A 212 22.11 12.97 10.07
C PRO A 212 22.82 11.96 10.96
N VAL A 213 24.13 11.86 10.78
CA VAL A 213 25.05 11.14 11.67
C VAL A 213 25.30 11.99 12.89
N VAL A 214 25.09 11.44 14.08
CA VAL A 214 25.27 12.15 15.35
C VAL A 214 26.45 11.63 16.18
N ASP A 215 26.87 10.36 15.96
CA ASP A 215 28.08 9.80 16.59
C ASP A 215 28.67 8.66 15.73
N VAL A 216 29.99 8.45 15.84
CA VAL A 216 30.70 7.35 15.15
C VAL A 216 31.56 6.60 16.17
N ARG A 217 31.23 5.33 16.39
CA ARG A 217 31.87 4.42 17.35
C ARG A 217 32.67 3.35 16.65
N LYS A 218 33.93 3.65 16.34
CA LYS A 218 34.83 2.72 15.63
C LYS A 218 35.10 1.45 16.43
N ASP A 219 35.20 1.56 17.75
CA ASP A 219 35.41 0.44 18.69
C ASP A 219 34.31 -0.62 18.62
N ARG A 220 33.07 -0.21 18.31
CA ARG A 220 31.89 -1.07 18.22
C ARG A 220 31.40 -1.33 16.79
N LYS A 221 32.05 -0.73 15.81
CA LYS A 221 31.59 -0.72 14.40
C LYS A 221 30.16 -0.19 14.27
N GLU A 222 29.86 0.89 14.97
CA GLU A 222 28.54 1.49 15.04
C GLU A 222 28.56 2.96 14.61
N ILE A 223 27.45 3.37 13.96
CA ILE A 223 27.14 4.77 13.69
C ILE A 223 25.77 5.06 14.32
N LEU A 224 25.69 6.12 15.12
CA LEU A 224 24.44 6.61 15.66
C LEU A 224 23.85 7.68 14.75
N ILE A 225 22.58 7.56 14.43
CA ILE A 225 21.83 8.48 13.58
C ILE A 225 20.57 9.00 14.30
N HIS A 226 20.13 10.18 13.91
CA HIS A 226 18.79 10.67 14.23
C HIS A 226 17.82 10.14 13.17
N GLY A 227 17.32 8.94 13.40
CA GLY A 227 16.50 8.17 12.46
C GLY A 227 15.99 6.89 13.14
N GLY A 228 15.04 7.04 14.06
CA GLY A 228 14.47 5.96 14.84
C GLY A 228 13.08 5.50 14.37
N GLY A 229 12.33 4.90 15.29
CA GLY A 229 11.03 4.29 15.01
C GLY A 229 9.94 5.28 14.61
N VAL A 230 10.05 6.56 15.01
CA VAL A 230 9.11 7.61 14.58
C VAL A 230 9.35 8.06 13.14
N HIS A 231 10.48 7.67 12.52
CA HIS A 231 10.81 7.98 11.14
C HIS A 231 10.67 6.74 10.23
N LEU A 232 11.11 5.56 10.71
CA LEU A 232 11.20 4.32 9.93
C LEU A 232 10.03 3.34 10.17
N ALA A 233 9.12 3.64 11.12
CA ALA A 233 8.23 2.67 11.71
C ALA A 233 8.98 1.52 12.43
N LYS A 234 8.30 0.40 12.74
CA LYS A 234 8.91 -0.74 13.45
C LYS A 234 8.99 -2.00 12.59
N ASP A 235 8.72 -1.86 11.30
CA ASP A 235 8.86 -2.97 10.37
C ASP A 235 10.32 -3.41 10.30
N VAL A 236 10.53 -4.71 10.28
CA VAL A 236 11.86 -5.31 10.43
C VAL A 236 12.01 -6.51 9.53
N LEU A 237 13.11 -6.59 8.81
CA LEU A 237 13.55 -7.80 8.15
C LEU A 237 14.49 -8.59 9.06
N ILE A 238 14.41 -9.90 8.97
CA ILE A 238 15.27 -10.80 9.73
C ILE A 238 16.24 -11.47 8.75
N HIS A 239 17.53 -11.23 8.95
CA HIS A 239 18.57 -11.95 8.22
C HIS A 239 18.58 -13.44 8.55
N PRO A 240 19.12 -14.31 7.67
CA PRO A 240 19.24 -15.75 7.94
C PRO A 240 19.98 -16.10 9.22
N ASP A 241 20.88 -15.23 9.69
CA ASP A 241 21.62 -15.36 10.94
C ASP A 241 20.88 -14.79 12.17
N GLY A 242 19.62 -14.37 12.00
CA GLY A 242 18.78 -13.85 13.07
C GLY A 242 18.95 -12.35 13.39
N ARG A 243 19.86 -11.64 12.71
CA ARG A 243 20.02 -10.20 12.90
C ARG A 243 18.81 -9.42 12.38
N LYS A 244 18.41 -8.39 13.11
CA LYS A 244 17.34 -7.46 12.73
C LYS A 244 17.88 -6.39 11.81
N ASN A 245 17.14 -6.09 10.75
CA ASN A 245 17.41 -5.01 9.81
C ASN A 245 16.17 -4.09 9.73
N PHE A 246 16.31 -2.84 10.12
CA PHE A 246 15.27 -1.79 10.07
C PHE A 246 15.45 -0.85 8.87
N GLY A 247 16.42 -1.09 8.01
CA GLY A 247 16.69 -0.34 6.79
C GLY A 247 18.15 -0.47 6.36
N GLU A 248 18.42 -0.47 5.07
CA GLU A 248 19.77 -0.57 4.49
C GLU A 248 20.35 0.81 4.21
N ILE A 249 21.65 0.97 4.48
CA ILE A 249 22.34 2.24 4.31
C ILE A 249 22.74 2.43 2.86
N VAL A 250 22.48 3.61 2.33
CA VAL A 250 22.93 4.08 1.03
C VAL A 250 23.63 5.42 1.16
N LEU A 251 24.49 5.74 0.19
CA LEU A 251 25.17 7.02 0.10
C LEU A 251 24.36 7.95 -0.79
N LEU A 252 24.03 9.13 -0.28
CA LEU A 252 23.30 10.15 -1.04
C LEU A 252 24.21 10.78 -2.10
N THR A 253 23.69 10.96 -3.31
CA THR A 253 24.35 11.56 -4.45
C THR A 253 23.46 12.61 -5.10
N GLU A 254 24.01 13.45 -5.97
CA GLU A 254 23.23 14.43 -6.75
C GLU A 254 22.16 13.79 -7.67
N LYS A 255 22.34 12.52 -8.02
CA LYS A 255 21.42 11.78 -8.92
C LYS A 255 20.55 10.74 -8.20
N GLY A 256 20.52 10.78 -6.88
CA GLY A 256 19.78 9.82 -6.06
C GLY A 256 20.62 9.23 -4.94
N TRP A 257 20.86 7.95 -4.97
CA TRP A 257 21.67 7.25 -3.99
C TRP A 257 22.47 6.13 -4.67
N SER A 258 23.52 5.67 -3.98
CA SER A 258 24.32 4.54 -4.41
C SER A 258 24.48 3.53 -3.29
N ILE A 259 24.54 2.25 -3.63
CA ILE A 259 24.78 1.17 -2.67
C ILE A 259 26.27 1.15 -2.34
N PRO A 260 26.67 1.19 -1.05
CA PRO A 260 28.07 1.02 -0.65
C PRO A 260 28.59 -0.36 -1.05
N SER A 261 29.91 -0.45 -1.33
CA SER A 261 30.56 -1.74 -1.67
C SER A 261 30.42 -2.79 -0.56
N HIS A 262 30.29 -2.36 0.68
CA HIS A 262 30.12 -3.21 1.85
C HIS A 262 28.83 -2.90 2.59
N TYR A 263 28.08 -3.93 2.85
CA TYR A 263 26.77 -3.88 3.48
C TYR A 263 26.79 -3.24 4.87
N SER A 264 25.87 -2.29 5.08
CA SER A 264 25.62 -1.62 6.34
C SER A 264 24.12 -1.43 6.51
N PHE A 265 23.61 -1.58 7.73
CA PHE A 265 22.16 -1.55 7.99
C PHE A 265 21.84 -1.05 9.39
N VAL A 266 20.63 -0.55 9.58
CA VAL A 266 20.11 -0.14 10.88
C VAL A 266 19.73 -1.40 11.67
N LYS A 267 20.56 -1.75 12.66
CA LYS A 267 20.37 -2.97 13.47
C LYS A 267 19.43 -2.79 14.66
N SER A 268 19.21 -1.56 15.08
CA SER A 268 18.39 -1.25 16.26
C SER A 268 17.83 0.15 16.15
N ILE A 269 16.59 0.31 16.58
CA ILE A 269 15.91 1.60 16.69
C ILE A 269 15.29 1.76 18.07
N SER A 270 15.28 3.00 18.57
CA SER A 270 14.39 3.47 19.63
C SER A 270 13.50 4.58 19.05
N GLN A 271 12.95 5.45 19.89
CA GLN A 271 12.01 6.45 19.38
C GLN A 271 12.65 7.34 18.30
N GLU A 272 13.76 8.02 18.64
CA GLU A 272 14.47 8.96 17.74
C GLU A 272 15.80 8.39 17.24
N HIS A 273 16.38 7.40 17.94
CA HIS A 273 17.71 6.90 17.68
C HIS A 273 17.67 5.67 16.75
N GLY A 274 18.56 5.68 15.75
CA GLY A 274 18.94 4.51 14.98
C GLY A 274 20.41 4.16 15.20
N ILE A 275 20.71 2.87 15.33
CA ILE A 275 22.09 2.36 15.43
C ILE A 275 22.37 1.54 14.19
N ILE A 276 23.33 2.00 13.40
CA ILE A 276 23.82 1.30 12.21
C ILE A 276 24.90 0.32 12.62
N GLN A 277 24.80 -0.92 12.15
CA GLN A 277 25.94 -1.83 12.02
C GLN A 277 26.70 -1.44 10.78
N ALA A 278 27.84 -0.79 10.95
CA ALA A 278 28.58 -0.19 9.86
C ALA A 278 29.74 -1.06 9.37
N SER A 279 29.98 -1.06 8.07
CA SER A 279 31.22 -1.58 7.47
C SER A 279 32.42 -0.70 7.83
N GLU A 280 33.64 -1.23 7.72
CA GLU A 280 34.86 -0.47 7.93
C GLU A 280 35.02 0.67 6.93
N GLU A 281 34.60 0.45 5.70
CA GLU A 281 34.58 1.48 4.65
C GLU A 281 33.69 2.65 5.08
N LEU A 282 32.45 2.38 5.50
CA LEU A 282 31.53 3.42 5.95
C LEU A 282 32.06 4.17 7.18
N LEU A 283 32.61 3.44 8.18
CA LEU A 283 33.20 4.05 9.38
C LEU A 283 34.38 5.00 9.10
N ASN A 284 35.13 4.75 8.02
CA ASN A 284 36.26 5.57 7.65
C ASN A 284 35.89 6.77 6.77
N SER A 285 34.77 6.69 6.06
CA SER A 285 34.28 7.74 5.15
C SER A 285 33.34 8.73 5.79
N VAL A 286 32.65 8.35 6.89
CA VAL A 286 31.57 9.13 7.50
C VAL A 286 32.03 9.86 8.76
N LYS A 287 31.54 11.09 8.90
CA LYS A 287 31.80 11.98 10.07
C LYS A 287 30.47 12.44 10.67
N VAL A 288 30.52 12.88 11.94
CA VAL A 288 29.40 13.55 12.58
C VAL A 288 28.97 14.76 11.75
N GLY A 289 27.66 14.90 11.53
CA GLY A 289 27.06 15.92 10.67
C GLY A 289 26.90 15.52 9.19
N ASN A 290 27.46 14.39 8.74
CA ASN A 290 27.15 13.89 7.41
C ASN A 290 25.70 13.39 7.33
N LEU A 291 25.16 13.37 6.12
CA LEU A 291 23.88 12.73 5.81
C LEU A 291 24.12 11.35 5.20
N LEU A 292 23.31 10.39 5.65
CA LEU A 292 23.21 9.06 5.03
C LEU A 292 21.77 8.85 4.54
N GLY A 293 21.60 8.02 3.52
CA GLY A 293 20.31 7.52 3.10
C GLY A 293 19.99 6.19 3.76
N ILE A 294 18.73 5.93 4.04
CA ILE A 294 18.22 4.64 4.49
C ILE A 294 17.15 4.18 3.52
N LEU A 295 17.34 3.05 2.85
CA LEU A 295 16.24 2.35 2.17
C LEU A 295 15.35 1.73 3.24
N PRO A 296 14.06 2.10 3.32
CA PRO A 296 13.19 1.62 4.39
C PRO A 296 12.76 0.16 4.16
N VAL A 297 12.46 -0.52 5.24
CA VAL A 297 11.81 -1.83 5.18
C VAL A 297 10.40 -1.69 4.60
N HIS A 298 9.68 -0.61 4.99
CA HIS A 298 8.33 -0.33 4.51
C HIS A 298 8.22 1.15 4.11
N SER A 299 8.34 1.41 2.83
CA SER A 299 8.35 2.79 2.29
C SER A 299 7.10 3.59 2.61
N CYS A 300 5.91 2.98 2.51
CA CYS A 300 4.65 3.68 2.77
C CYS A 300 4.55 4.18 4.22
N MET A 301 5.02 3.37 5.19
CA MET A 301 5.00 3.77 6.60
C MET A 301 6.00 4.88 6.90
N THR A 302 7.20 4.80 6.30
CA THR A 302 8.22 5.86 6.43
C THR A 302 7.75 7.17 5.81
N ALA A 303 7.15 7.11 4.61
CA ALA A 303 6.60 8.27 3.92
C ALA A 303 5.48 8.93 4.73
N ASP A 304 4.59 8.14 5.30
CA ASP A 304 3.49 8.62 6.14
C ASP A 304 4.00 9.25 7.46
N ALA A 305 5.06 8.69 8.05
CA ALA A 305 5.70 9.26 9.24
C ALA A 305 6.39 10.60 8.95
N MET A 306 6.98 10.77 7.76
CA MET A 306 7.70 11.99 7.38
C MET A 306 6.78 13.10 6.86
N GLY A 307 5.62 12.78 6.26
CA GLY A 307 4.60 13.75 5.86
C GLY A 307 4.94 14.63 4.65
N THR A 308 6.13 14.48 4.06
CA THR A 308 6.56 15.23 2.85
C THR A 308 7.70 14.50 2.16
N TYR A 309 7.97 14.87 0.90
CA TYR A 309 9.12 14.37 0.16
C TYR A 309 9.93 15.54 -0.41
N LEU A 310 11.21 15.32 -0.59
CA LEU A 310 12.10 16.21 -1.33
C LEU A 310 12.61 15.46 -2.58
N SER A 311 12.35 16.01 -3.74
CA SER A 311 12.88 15.46 -4.99
C SER A 311 14.38 15.77 -5.14
N LEU A 312 15.05 15.04 -6.03
CA LEU A 312 16.51 15.21 -6.25
C LEU A 312 16.90 16.59 -6.77
N ASN A 313 15.97 17.31 -7.41
CA ASN A 313 16.18 18.71 -7.85
C ASN A 313 15.79 19.73 -6.78
N GLY A 314 15.49 19.31 -5.53
CA GLY A 314 15.18 20.18 -4.41
C GLY A 314 13.72 20.65 -4.37
N GLN A 315 12.84 20.09 -5.20
CA GLN A 315 11.41 20.41 -5.15
C GLN A 315 10.74 19.65 -4.00
N GLU A 316 10.02 20.35 -3.15
CA GLU A 316 9.13 19.74 -2.17
C GLU A 316 7.91 19.12 -2.86
N ILE A 317 7.61 17.88 -2.50
CA ILE A 317 6.46 17.12 -3.02
C ILE A 317 5.50 16.88 -1.86
N ASP A 318 4.25 17.21 -2.09
CA ASP A 318 3.16 17.11 -1.12
C ASP A 318 2.89 15.68 -0.64
N HIS A 319 2.40 15.57 0.58
CA HIS A 319 1.83 14.35 1.15
C HIS A 319 0.47 14.68 1.79
N ALA A 320 -0.47 13.75 1.77
CA ALA A 320 -1.78 13.93 2.42
C ALA A 320 -1.62 14.06 3.93
N GLU A 321 -1.66 15.27 4.44
CA GLU A 321 -1.60 15.54 5.88
C GLU A 321 -2.88 15.06 6.58
N GLY A 322 -2.73 14.34 7.68
CA GLY A 322 -3.85 13.98 8.54
C GLY A 322 -4.88 13.03 7.91
N ALA A 323 -4.54 12.32 6.84
CA ALA A 323 -5.40 11.34 6.18
C ALA A 323 -5.64 10.06 7.02
N ARG A 324 -5.51 10.16 8.33
CA ARG A 324 -5.69 9.07 9.31
C ARG A 324 -7.05 9.11 9.98
#